data_c0e46208e432546d4607da59944092f9
#
_entry.id   c0e46208e432546d4607da59944092f9
#
_cell.length_a   1.000
_cell.length_b   1.000
_cell.length_c   1.000
_cell.angle_alpha   90.00
_cell.angle_beta   90.00
_cell.angle_gamma   90.00
#
_symmetry.space_group_name_H-M   'P 1'
#
loop_
_entity.id
_entity.type
_entity.pdbx_description
1 polymer ?
#
loop_
_entity_poly.entity_id
_entity_poly.type
_entity_poly.pdbx_seq_one_letter_code
_entity_poly.pdbx_strand_id
1 'polypeptide(L)'
;MEVWNIVISDLAQKTLDRIDKKWANKITDYIYSRVANGIDPRRFGHALAYDKYGIWRYRVGDYRILCEIFDTELRIVAVEIGHRKDIYKKKRKK
;
A
#
# COMPACT_ATOMS: atom_id res chain seq x y z
N MET A 1 -6.01 17.86 13.49
CA MET A 1 -5.39 17.14 12.41
C MET A 1 -6.01 15.76 12.27
N GLU A 2 -6.41 15.44 11.07
CA GLU A 2 -7.07 14.16 10.83
C GLU A 2 -6.07 13.06 10.64
N VAL A 3 -6.42 11.88 11.11
CA VAL A 3 -5.57 10.71 10.99
C VAL A 3 -6.29 9.68 10.15
N TRP A 4 -5.59 9.15 9.16
CA TRP A 4 -6.16 8.15 8.30
C TRP A 4 -6.12 6.78 8.97
N ASN A 5 -7.21 6.02 8.83
CA ASN A 5 -7.26 4.66 9.32
C ASN A 5 -6.63 3.73 8.29
N ILE A 6 -5.74 2.89 8.76
CA ILE A 6 -5.06 1.92 7.89
C ILE A 6 -5.67 0.55 8.10
N VAL A 7 -6.01 -0.09 7.00
CA VAL A 7 -6.46 -1.48 7.00
C VAL A 7 -5.50 -2.28 6.15
N ILE A 8 -4.93 -3.33 6.70
CA ILE A 8 -4.03 -4.23 5.98
C ILE A 8 -4.86 -5.45 5.59
N SER A 9 -5.02 -5.69 4.30
CA SER A 9 -5.79 -6.83 3.84
C SER A 9 -5.12 -8.13 4.23
N ASP A 10 -5.87 -9.22 4.21
CA ASP A 10 -5.31 -10.53 4.52
C ASP A 10 -4.19 -10.87 3.56
N LEU A 11 -4.36 -10.54 2.29
CA LEU A 11 -3.35 -10.81 1.29
C LEU A 11 -2.06 -10.03 1.57
N ALA A 12 -2.20 -8.76 1.90
CA ALA A 12 -1.05 -7.93 2.22
C ALA A 12 -0.37 -8.41 3.50
N GLN A 13 -1.15 -8.81 4.49
CA GLN A 13 -0.60 -9.30 5.75
C GLN A 13 0.19 -10.58 5.54
N LYS A 14 -0.28 -11.46 4.67
CA LYS A 14 0.46 -12.69 4.38
C LYS A 14 1.84 -12.38 3.83
N THR A 15 1.94 -11.38 2.98
CA THR A 15 3.24 -10.99 2.45
C THR A 15 4.13 -10.47 3.57
N LEU A 16 3.59 -9.61 4.43
CA LEU A 16 4.38 -9.07 5.54
C LEU A 16 4.87 -10.18 6.47
N ASP A 17 4.06 -11.22 6.64
CA ASP A 17 4.45 -12.34 7.51
C ASP A 17 5.53 -13.21 6.88
N ARG A 18 5.61 -13.21 5.55
CA ARG A 18 6.49 -14.10 4.82
C ARG A 18 7.85 -13.52 4.52
N ILE A 19 7.92 -12.19 4.30
CA ILE A 19 9.18 -11.59 3.88
C ILE A 19 10.09 -11.35 5.07
N ASP A 20 11.33 -10.96 4.77
CA ASP A 20 12.33 -10.60 5.78
C ASP A 20 11.71 -9.57 6.72
N LYS A 21 11.83 -9.83 8.01
CA LYS A 21 11.26 -8.98 9.04
C LYS A 21 11.75 -7.55 8.92
N LYS A 22 12.98 -7.36 8.53
CA LYS A 22 13.55 -6.04 8.34
C LYS A 22 12.73 -5.25 7.32
N TRP A 23 12.37 -5.89 6.22
CA TRP A 23 11.57 -5.22 5.20
C TRP A 23 10.13 -5.07 5.61
N ALA A 24 9.60 -6.07 6.30
CA ALA A 24 8.22 -5.96 6.79
C ALA A 24 8.09 -4.75 7.72
N ASN A 25 9.08 -4.54 8.59
CA ASN A 25 9.07 -3.39 9.49
C ASN A 25 9.18 -2.08 8.75
N LYS A 26 10.04 -2.02 7.73
CA LYS A 26 10.19 -0.80 6.95
C LYS A 26 8.90 -0.45 6.22
N ILE A 27 8.23 -1.45 5.68
CA ILE A 27 6.97 -1.24 4.99
C ILE A 27 5.91 -0.74 5.95
N THR A 28 5.81 -1.38 7.10
CA THR A 28 4.83 -1.00 8.10
C THR A 28 5.08 0.43 8.60
N ASP A 29 6.34 0.75 8.87
CA ASP A 29 6.70 2.11 9.30
C ASP A 29 6.34 3.15 8.24
N TYR A 30 6.57 2.82 6.98
CA TYR A 30 6.25 3.72 5.90
C TYR A 30 4.75 4.00 5.87
N ILE A 31 3.95 2.95 5.97
CA ILE A 31 2.50 3.10 5.93
C ILE A 31 2.02 4.00 7.06
N TYR A 32 2.48 3.74 8.28
CA TYR A 32 1.96 4.46 9.43
C TYR A 32 2.59 5.84 9.62
N SER A 33 3.85 6.01 9.24
CA SER A 33 4.47 7.32 9.45
C SER A 33 4.32 8.26 8.27
N ARG A 34 4.22 7.74 7.08
CA ARG A 34 4.15 8.61 5.91
C ARG A 34 2.77 8.69 5.31
N VAL A 35 2.11 7.55 5.19
CA VAL A 35 0.85 7.51 4.49
C VAL A 35 -0.29 7.96 5.38
N ALA A 36 -0.27 7.56 6.63
CA ALA A 36 -1.40 7.79 7.54
C ALA A 36 -1.21 8.96 8.51
N ASN A 37 -0.27 9.83 8.27
CA ASN A 37 0.11 10.82 9.27
C ASN A 37 -0.70 12.12 9.26
N GLY A 38 -1.85 12.11 8.61
CA GLY A 38 -2.71 13.29 8.58
C GLY A 38 -2.47 14.21 7.40
N ILE A 39 -1.51 13.88 6.55
CA ILE A 39 -1.24 14.60 5.32
C ILE A 39 -1.88 13.81 4.20
N ASP A 40 -2.14 14.47 3.09
CA ASP A 40 -2.74 13.82 1.94
C ASP A 40 -1.96 12.55 1.57
N PRO A 41 -2.60 11.37 1.62
CA PRO A 41 -1.90 10.12 1.29
C PRO A 41 -1.41 10.07 -0.16
N ARG A 42 -1.97 10.87 -1.03
CA ARG A 42 -1.54 10.91 -2.43
C ARG A 42 -0.33 11.81 -2.65
N ARG A 43 0.19 12.38 -1.58
CA ARG A 43 1.41 13.16 -1.63
C ARG A 43 2.60 12.29 -2.00
N PHE A 44 2.55 11.01 -1.64
CA PHE A 44 3.58 10.05 -1.95
C PHE A 44 3.04 9.03 -2.92
N GLY A 45 3.92 8.35 -3.63
CA GLY A 45 3.51 7.30 -4.52
C GLY A 45 2.94 7.80 -5.83
N HIS A 46 2.31 6.91 -6.55
CA HIS A 46 1.76 7.18 -7.87
C HIS A 46 0.50 6.38 -8.11
N ALA A 47 -0.35 6.90 -8.99
CA ALA A 47 -1.49 6.12 -9.46
C ALA A 47 -0.97 4.94 -10.27
N LEU A 48 -1.62 3.80 -10.11
CA LEU A 48 -1.27 2.63 -10.89
C LEU A 48 -1.80 2.81 -12.31
N ALA A 49 -0.90 2.78 -13.27
CA ALA A 49 -1.24 3.06 -14.65
C ALA A 49 -2.27 2.07 -15.17
N TYR A 50 -3.23 2.58 -15.91
CA TYR A 50 -4.26 1.77 -16.59
C TYR A 50 -5.16 1.00 -15.63
N ASP A 51 -5.19 1.39 -14.37
CA ASP A 51 -6.06 0.74 -13.41
C ASP A 51 -7.31 1.57 -13.22
N LYS A 52 -8.43 1.01 -13.63
CA LYS A 52 -9.69 1.73 -13.55
C LYS A 52 -10.28 1.79 -12.15
N TYR A 53 -9.68 1.09 -11.21
CA TYR A 53 -10.18 1.08 -9.83
C TYR A 53 -9.51 2.13 -8.96
N GLY A 54 -8.58 2.89 -9.54
CA GLY A 54 -7.96 3.97 -8.80
C GLY A 54 -6.98 3.52 -7.74
N ILE A 55 -6.30 2.42 -8.00
CA ILE A 55 -5.30 1.92 -7.07
C ILE A 55 -4.11 2.88 -7.03
N TRP A 56 -3.65 3.15 -5.81
CA TRP A 56 -2.48 3.99 -5.58
C TRP A 56 -1.33 3.11 -5.13
N ARG A 57 -0.15 3.35 -5.67
CA ARG A 57 0.99 2.51 -5.31
C ARG A 57 2.07 3.30 -4.61
N TYR A 58 2.64 2.69 -3.59
CA TYR A 58 3.78 3.24 -2.88
C TYR A 58 4.96 2.30 -3.06
N ARG A 59 6.14 2.86 -2.92
CA ARG A 59 7.37 2.10 -3.09
C ARG A 59 8.22 2.17 -1.83
N VAL A 60 8.65 1.01 -1.35
CA VAL A 60 9.56 0.90 -0.23
C VAL A 60 10.66 -0.06 -0.65
N GLY A 61 11.80 0.48 -1.07
CA GLY A 61 12.86 -0.35 -1.63
C GLY A 61 12.36 -1.10 -2.85
N ASP A 62 12.53 -2.40 -2.83
CA ASP A 62 12.07 -3.25 -3.93
C ASP A 62 10.64 -3.72 -3.77
N TYR A 63 9.96 -3.26 -2.73
CA TYR A 63 8.58 -3.66 -2.49
C TYR A 63 7.61 -2.59 -2.95
N ARG A 64 6.45 -3.03 -3.37
CA ARG A 64 5.36 -2.16 -3.79
C ARG A 64 4.15 -2.42 -2.93
N ILE A 65 3.48 -1.34 -2.53
CA ILE A 65 2.28 -1.43 -1.72
C ILE A 65 1.14 -0.86 -2.56
N LEU A 66 0.14 -1.68 -2.83
CA LEU A 66 -1.01 -1.24 -3.60
C LEU A 66 -2.14 -0.94 -2.64
N CYS A 67 -2.69 0.26 -2.73
CA CYS A 67 -3.69 0.73 -1.78
C CYS A 67 -4.91 1.31 -2.47
N GLU A 68 -6.05 1.17 -1.80
CA GLU A 68 -7.24 1.93 -2.14
C GLU A 68 -7.40 3.03 -1.10
N ILE A 69 -7.72 4.22 -1.57
CA ILE A 69 -7.87 5.39 -0.69
C ILE A 69 -9.32 5.83 -0.71
N PHE A 70 -9.93 5.80 0.46
CA PHE A 70 -11.33 6.18 0.63
C PHE A 70 -11.38 7.53 1.36
N ASP A 71 -11.52 8.59 0.59
CA ASP A 71 -11.38 9.94 1.12
C ASP A 71 -12.44 10.33 2.13
N THR A 72 -13.71 10.03 1.84
CA THR A 72 -14.77 10.39 2.76
C THR A 72 -14.67 9.68 4.09
N GLU A 73 -14.08 8.51 4.09
CA GLU A 73 -13.96 7.69 5.30
C GLU A 73 -12.61 7.82 5.97
N LEU A 74 -11.71 8.57 5.37
CA LEU A 74 -10.33 8.70 5.85
C LEU A 74 -9.73 7.32 6.11
N ARG A 75 -9.91 6.42 5.15
CA ARG A 75 -9.46 5.05 5.27
C ARG A 75 -8.59 4.67 4.08
N ILE A 76 -7.51 3.98 4.38
CA ILE A 76 -6.60 3.47 3.37
C ILE A 76 -6.48 1.98 3.57
N VAL A 77 -6.76 1.22 2.52
CA VAL A 77 -6.67 -0.23 2.56
C VAL A 77 -5.45 -0.66 1.75
N ALA A 78 -4.48 -1.27 2.41
CA ALA A 78 -3.35 -1.87 1.73
C ALA A 78 -3.83 -3.21 1.19
N VAL A 79 -4.14 -3.24 -0.10
CA VAL A 79 -4.75 -4.43 -0.69
C VAL A 79 -3.75 -5.49 -1.06
N GLU A 80 -2.55 -5.08 -1.43
CA GLU A 80 -1.54 -6.05 -1.81
C GLU A 80 -0.15 -5.47 -1.61
N ILE A 81 0.78 -6.31 -1.17
CA ILE A 81 2.19 -5.95 -1.01
C ILE A 81 3.00 -7.02 -1.71
N GLY A 82 3.99 -6.64 -2.48
CA GLY A 82 4.81 -7.61 -3.16
C GLY A 82 6.11 -7.01 -3.68
N HIS A 83 7.04 -7.90 -4.03
CA HIS A 83 8.30 -7.51 -4.62
C HIS A 83 8.04 -6.93 -6.01
N ARG A 84 8.81 -5.92 -6.40
CA ARG A 84 8.59 -5.25 -7.68
C ARG A 84 8.64 -6.20 -8.87
N LYS A 85 9.36 -7.31 -8.73
CA LYS A 85 9.44 -8.28 -9.82
C LYS A 85 8.20 -9.13 -9.94
N ASP A 86 7.45 -9.25 -8.85
CA ASP A 86 6.33 -10.20 -8.80
C ASP A 86 4.97 -9.54 -8.83
N ILE A 87 4.86 -8.38 -8.23
CA ILE A 87 3.54 -7.79 -8.00
C ILE A 87 2.81 -7.44 -9.28
N TYR A 88 3.55 -7.13 -10.33
CA TYR A 88 2.95 -6.76 -11.62
C TYR A 88 2.86 -7.93 -12.58
N LYS A 89 3.45 -9.07 -12.24
CA LYS A 89 3.34 -10.26 -13.05
C LYS A 89 1.98 -10.89 -12.95
N LYS A 90 1.42 -10.85 -11.76
CA LYS A 90 0.09 -11.39 -11.57
C LYS A 90 -0.88 -10.55 -12.34
N LYS A 91 -1.65 -11.22 -13.17
CA LYS A 91 -2.70 -10.54 -13.86
C LYS A 91 -3.77 -10.14 -12.89
N ARG A 92 -4.09 -8.88 -12.90
CA ARG A 92 -5.18 -8.40 -12.05
C ARG A 92 -6.46 -8.64 -12.81
N LYS A 93 -7.06 -9.77 -12.55
CA LYS A 93 -8.27 -10.17 -13.22
C LYS A 93 -9.36 -9.15 -13.04
N LYS A 94 -10.09 -8.94 -14.06
CA LYS A 94 -11.21 -8.00 -14.03
C LYS A 94 -12.48 -8.70 -13.73
#